data_7c7f003f18e89279871cdbdde44d0c47
#
_entry.id   7c7f003f18e89279871cdbdde44d0c47
#
_cell.length_a   1.000
_cell.length_b   1.000
_cell.length_c   1.000
_cell.angle_alpha   90.00
_cell.angle_beta   90.00
_cell.angle_gamma   90.00
#
_symmetry.space_group_name_H-M   'P 1'
#
loop_
_entity.id
_entity.type
_entity.pdbx_description
1 polymer ?
#
loop_
_entity_poly.entity_id
_entity_poly.type
_entity_poly.pdbx_seq_one_letter_code
_entity_poly.pdbx_strand_id
1 'polypeptide(L)'
;MNDDELEGQQPNPEKTTQESWQFANPPVYRGSTVFFDSYEVMCDEKTPYVYGRWGTPTSDAFCKAITFLEGGVGAIVTCSGLAAITTALITIAYPGAHILIDESSFPATLRFCDEVLTKFGVVIEKFSGTDIKEINEKILPDTVLVYVDFPGNYGANIYDLSQIKKKSAKTYILVDNTWATPLFFNPLKYGADIVVHSTSKYIAGHSDSIMGCIVVGQMDLFQRIQNTSRALGQYASADDLNLALRGLKTLAIRIRQHFDSALQIAAWLTTHLAIENVFYAALPSDKNYPVWSEQFKGAGGVLTFFFKKEFEKNVPAFLNNLKLIKLGWGWGGYETLASASTINFGECSGRIAVRLSVGLEPTLNLLKDLELSLQTL
;
A
#
# COMPACT_ATOMS: atom_id res chain seq x y z
N MET A 1 -14.93 -7.89 -18.24
CA MET A 1 -13.48 -7.95 -18.30
C MET A 1 -13.11 -9.36 -18.70
N ASN A 2 -12.43 -9.53 -19.85
CA ASN A 2 -12.02 -10.87 -20.28
C ASN A 2 -10.94 -11.38 -19.32
N ASP A 3 -11.13 -12.59 -18.81
CA ASP A 3 -10.18 -13.27 -17.90
C ASP A 3 -8.80 -13.49 -18.54
N ASP A 4 -8.71 -13.40 -19.85
CA ASP A 4 -7.49 -13.62 -20.66
C ASP A 4 -6.41 -12.53 -20.49
N GLU A 5 -6.75 -11.32 -20.03
CA GLU A 5 -5.77 -10.25 -19.81
C GLU A 5 -4.97 -10.38 -18.51
N LEU A 6 -5.41 -11.22 -17.58
CA LEU A 6 -4.76 -11.40 -16.28
C LEU A 6 -3.85 -12.66 -16.21
N GLU A 7 -3.98 -13.60 -17.17
CA GLU A 7 -3.25 -14.87 -17.13
C GLU A 7 -1.95 -14.92 -17.94
N GLY A 8 -1.65 -13.89 -18.73
CA GLY A 8 -0.73 -14.07 -19.87
C GLY A 8 0.73 -13.68 -19.69
N GLN A 9 1.16 -12.92 -18.69
CA GLN A 9 2.52 -12.35 -18.69
C GLN A 9 3.21 -12.43 -17.33
N GLN A 10 3.74 -13.61 -17.03
CA GLN A 10 4.79 -13.71 -16.02
C GLN A 10 6.13 -13.30 -16.67
N PRO A 11 6.93 -12.42 -16.02
CA PRO A 11 8.27 -12.15 -16.48
C PRO A 11 9.08 -13.45 -16.50
N ASN A 12 9.55 -13.85 -17.68
CA ASN A 12 10.38 -15.03 -17.83
C ASN A 12 11.72 -14.75 -17.11
N PRO A 13 12.18 -15.60 -16.18
CA PRO A 13 13.48 -15.41 -15.54
C PRO A 13 14.57 -15.43 -16.61
N GLU A 14 15.38 -14.37 -16.69
CA GLU A 14 16.52 -14.33 -17.60
C GLU A 14 17.45 -15.53 -17.32
N LYS A 15 17.91 -16.17 -18.39
CA LYS A 15 18.86 -17.29 -18.35
C LYS A 15 20.14 -16.82 -17.66
N THR A 16 20.43 -17.36 -16.51
CA THR A 16 21.78 -17.29 -15.97
C THR A 16 22.67 -18.22 -16.79
N THR A 17 23.78 -17.72 -17.28
CA THR A 17 24.59 -18.23 -18.39
C THR A 17 25.34 -19.54 -18.15
N GLN A 18 24.98 -20.37 -17.19
CA GLN A 18 25.72 -21.65 -16.96
C GLN A 18 24.88 -22.87 -16.55
N GLU A 19 23.56 -22.78 -16.34
CA GLU A 19 22.78 -23.94 -15.98
C GLU A 19 21.74 -24.29 -17.06
N SER A 20 21.78 -25.52 -17.57
CA SER A 20 20.84 -26.04 -18.57
C SER A 20 19.42 -26.29 -18.00
N TRP A 21 19.19 -26.01 -16.72
CA TRP A 21 17.94 -26.28 -15.99
C TRP A 21 17.16 -24.98 -15.77
N GLN A 22 15.89 -24.98 -16.12
CA GLN A 22 14.96 -23.87 -15.85
C GLN A 22 13.96 -24.34 -14.79
N PHE A 23 13.97 -23.69 -13.62
CA PHE A 23 12.96 -23.91 -12.59
C PHE A 23 11.83 -22.89 -12.71
N ALA A 24 10.62 -23.28 -12.31
CA ALA A 24 9.46 -22.38 -12.32
C ALA A 24 9.63 -21.16 -11.39
N ASN A 25 10.48 -21.28 -10.38
CA ASN A 25 10.83 -20.18 -9.46
C ASN A 25 12.30 -19.82 -9.60
N PRO A 26 12.65 -18.52 -9.57
CA PRO A 26 14.03 -18.09 -9.55
C PRO A 26 14.73 -18.57 -8.26
N PRO A 27 16.04 -18.82 -8.30
CA PRO A 27 16.82 -19.13 -7.11
C PRO A 27 16.79 -17.99 -6.09
N VAL A 28 16.96 -18.32 -4.80
CA VAL A 28 17.06 -17.35 -3.71
C VAL A 28 18.53 -17.10 -3.39
N TYR A 29 19.03 -15.91 -3.74
CA TYR A 29 20.41 -15.50 -3.52
C TYR A 29 20.54 -14.82 -2.15
N ARG A 30 21.15 -15.52 -1.18
CA ARG A 30 21.50 -15.01 0.15
C ARG A 30 22.97 -14.70 0.18
N GLY A 31 23.33 -13.42 0.29
CA GLY A 31 24.73 -13.02 0.35
C GLY A 31 24.90 -11.52 0.45
N SER A 32 25.97 -11.11 1.13
CA SER A 32 26.43 -9.73 1.16
C SER A 32 27.55 -9.49 0.16
N THR A 33 28.47 -10.43 0.05
CA THR A 33 29.69 -10.32 -0.76
C THR A 33 29.49 -10.96 -2.13
N VAL A 34 29.96 -10.25 -3.16
CA VAL A 34 30.03 -10.73 -4.54
C VAL A 34 31.50 -10.97 -4.89
N PHE A 35 31.81 -12.09 -5.51
CA PHE A 35 33.13 -12.38 -6.05
C PHE A 35 33.22 -11.89 -7.51
N PHE A 36 34.36 -11.35 -7.88
CA PHE A 36 34.67 -10.86 -9.24
C PHE A 36 35.80 -11.67 -9.83
N ASP A 37 35.71 -11.96 -11.13
CA ASP A 37 36.73 -12.76 -11.85
C ASP A 37 38.03 -11.97 -12.07
N SER A 38 37.98 -10.62 -12.04
CA SER A 38 39.17 -9.77 -12.16
C SER A 38 38.94 -8.41 -11.53
N TYR A 39 40.03 -7.65 -11.33
CA TYR A 39 40.03 -6.29 -10.85
C TYR A 39 39.25 -5.35 -11.81
N GLU A 40 39.39 -5.57 -13.12
CA GLU A 40 38.72 -4.80 -14.16
C GLU A 40 37.18 -4.96 -14.06
N VAL A 41 36.70 -6.19 -13.87
CA VAL A 41 35.27 -6.49 -13.66
C VAL A 41 34.76 -5.84 -12.36
N MET A 42 35.57 -5.87 -11.30
CA MET A 42 35.22 -5.24 -10.01
C MET A 42 35.06 -3.73 -10.14
N CYS A 43 35.88 -3.08 -10.99
CA CYS A 43 35.85 -1.64 -11.20
C CYS A 43 34.90 -1.19 -12.31
N ASP A 44 34.29 -2.10 -13.05
CA ASP A 44 33.35 -1.76 -14.11
C ASP A 44 31.98 -1.33 -13.52
N GLU A 45 31.61 -0.06 -13.77
CA GLU A 45 30.32 0.51 -13.34
C GLU A 45 29.11 -0.23 -13.91
N LYS A 46 29.29 -1.02 -14.98
CA LYS A 46 28.23 -1.84 -15.59
C LYS A 46 28.04 -3.19 -14.91
N THR A 47 28.91 -3.54 -13.96
CA THR A 47 28.77 -4.78 -13.19
C THR A 47 27.44 -4.75 -12.39
N PRO A 48 26.51 -5.69 -12.64
CA PRO A 48 25.15 -5.58 -12.14
C PRO A 48 25.04 -5.72 -10.64
N TYR A 49 25.92 -6.55 -10.04
CA TYR A 49 25.92 -6.84 -8.61
C TYR A 49 27.33 -6.61 -8.04
N VAL A 50 27.42 -5.67 -7.11
CA VAL A 50 28.70 -5.35 -6.46
C VAL A 50 28.68 -5.63 -4.94
N TYR A 51 27.49 -5.61 -4.35
CA TYR A 51 27.26 -5.91 -2.94
C TYR A 51 25.79 -6.24 -2.71
N GLY A 52 25.48 -7.29 -1.94
CA GLY A 52 24.14 -7.83 -1.80
C GLY A 52 23.08 -6.85 -1.29
N ARG A 53 23.47 -5.82 -0.49
CA ARG A 53 22.55 -4.75 -0.08
C ARG A 53 22.11 -3.85 -1.24
N TRP A 54 22.91 -3.75 -2.31
CA TRP A 54 22.61 -2.91 -3.48
C TRP A 54 21.77 -3.61 -4.54
N GLY A 55 21.66 -4.92 -4.44
CA GLY A 55 20.87 -5.74 -5.31
C GLY A 55 21.39 -7.17 -5.43
N THR A 56 20.50 -8.07 -5.77
CA THR A 56 20.74 -9.49 -6.05
C THR A 56 19.80 -9.94 -7.16
N PRO A 57 20.04 -11.06 -7.84
CA PRO A 57 19.07 -11.60 -8.80
C PRO A 57 17.67 -11.81 -8.20
N THR A 58 17.58 -12.07 -6.88
CA THR A 58 16.28 -12.21 -6.19
C THR A 58 15.55 -10.87 -6.07
N SER A 59 16.27 -9.79 -5.69
CA SER A 59 15.67 -8.45 -5.65
C SER A 59 15.25 -7.96 -7.02
N ASP A 60 16.06 -8.24 -8.06
CA ASP A 60 15.77 -7.87 -9.43
C ASP A 60 14.51 -8.56 -9.95
N ALA A 61 14.34 -9.86 -9.65
CA ALA A 61 13.15 -10.60 -10.04
C ALA A 61 11.87 -9.97 -9.45
N PHE A 62 11.91 -9.58 -8.17
CA PHE A 62 10.79 -8.89 -7.54
C PHE A 62 10.58 -7.49 -8.13
N CYS A 63 11.66 -6.69 -8.25
CA CYS A 63 11.58 -5.33 -8.78
C CYS A 63 11.04 -5.31 -10.22
N LYS A 64 11.50 -6.21 -11.08
CA LYS A 64 10.97 -6.35 -12.46
C LYS A 64 9.47 -6.67 -12.45
N ALA A 65 9.03 -7.60 -11.60
CA ALA A 65 7.63 -7.99 -11.52
C ALA A 65 6.72 -6.84 -11.05
N ILE A 66 7.09 -6.14 -9.97
CA ILE A 66 6.25 -5.05 -9.44
C ILE A 66 6.30 -3.82 -10.35
N THR A 67 7.44 -3.52 -10.97
CA THR A 67 7.58 -2.45 -11.97
C THR A 67 6.64 -2.67 -13.16
N PHE A 68 6.59 -3.92 -13.66
CA PHE A 68 5.69 -4.29 -14.74
C PHE A 68 4.22 -4.10 -14.36
N LEU A 69 3.82 -4.57 -13.19
CA LEU A 69 2.43 -4.47 -12.72
C LEU A 69 1.98 -3.02 -12.52
N GLU A 70 2.85 -2.15 -11.97
CA GLU A 70 2.53 -0.73 -11.77
C GLU A 70 2.72 0.14 -13.02
N GLY A 71 3.47 -0.36 -14.02
CA GLY A 71 3.76 0.39 -15.23
C GLY A 71 4.82 1.49 -15.06
N GLY A 72 5.73 1.30 -14.08
CA GLY A 72 6.84 2.22 -13.81
C GLY A 72 8.07 1.97 -14.68
N VAL A 73 9.14 2.74 -14.43
CA VAL A 73 10.46 2.57 -15.07
C VAL A 73 11.42 1.75 -14.22
N GLY A 74 11.14 1.61 -12.92
CA GLY A 74 11.95 0.84 -12.00
C GLY A 74 11.32 0.78 -10.60
N ALA A 75 11.78 -0.19 -9.80
CA ALA A 75 11.36 -0.35 -8.41
C ALA A 75 12.57 -0.46 -7.48
N ILE A 76 12.38 -0.05 -6.24
CA ILE A 76 13.37 -0.08 -5.16
C ILE A 76 12.73 -0.79 -3.96
N VAL A 77 13.44 -1.74 -3.36
CA VAL A 77 12.98 -2.46 -2.17
C VAL A 77 13.48 -1.81 -0.89
N THR A 78 12.68 -1.94 0.16
CA THR A 78 12.98 -1.39 1.49
C THR A 78 12.60 -2.40 2.57
N CYS A 79 13.13 -2.23 3.79
CA CYS A 79 12.88 -3.13 4.92
C CYS A 79 11.43 -3.11 5.46
N SER A 80 10.61 -2.13 5.06
CA SER A 80 9.19 -2.04 5.43
C SER A 80 8.44 -1.06 4.51
N GLY A 81 7.11 -1.10 4.51
CA GLY A 81 6.28 -0.10 3.82
C GLY A 81 6.55 1.33 4.32
N LEU A 82 6.69 1.51 5.64
CA LEU A 82 7.03 2.82 6.19
C LEU A 82 8.41 3.30 5.71
N ALA A 83 9.39 2.40 5.60
CA ALA A 83 10.70 2.73 5.05
C ALA A 83 10.62 3.14 3.56
N ALA A 84 9.71 2.56 2.78
CA ALA A 84 9.45 3.00 1.41
C ALA A 84 8.94 4.45 1.37
N ILE A 85 7.93 4.75 2.20
CA ILE A 85 7.37 6.10 2.31
C ILE A 85 8.45 7.11 2.75
N THR A 86 9.14 6.82 3.85
CA THR A 86 10.12 7.76 4.41
C THR A 86 11.32 7.97 3.50
N THR A 87 11.76 6.96 2.76
CA THR A 87 12.83 7.09 1.76
C THR A 87 12.42 8.01 0.61
N ALA A 88 11.19 7.86 0.10
CA ALA A 88 10.67 8.72 -0.94
C ALA A 88 10.52 10.18 -0.45
N LEU A 89 9.98 10.38 0.76
CA LEU A 89 9.83 11.70 1.38
C LEU A 89 11.20 12.38 1.57
N ILE A 90 12.19 11.70 2.15
CA ILE A 90 13.54 12.25 2.37
C ILE A 90 14.23 12.61 1.04
N THR A 91 14.01 11.82 -0.01
CA THR A 91 14.60 12.10 -1.33
C THR A 91 14.14 13.44 -1.91
N ILE A 92 12.90 13.82 -1.64
CA ILE A 92 12.27 15.02 -2.21
C ILE A 92 12.41 16.22 -1.28
N ALA A 93 12.38 15.99 0.04
CA ALA A 93 12.40 17.03 1.05
C ALA A 93 13.76 17.75 1.14
N TYR A 94 13.71 19.04 1.42
CA TYR A 94 14.87 19.89 1.79
C TYR A 94 14.38 21.01 2.73
N PRO A 95 15.26 21.69 3.45
CA PRO A 95 14.86 22.79 4.35
C PRO A 95 14.08 23.88 3.62
N GLY A 96 12.87 24.21 4.11
CA GLY A 96 11.96 25.16 3.49
C GLY A 96 11.02 24.56 2.43
N ALA A 97 11.20 23.28 2.06
CA ALA A 97 10.26 22.61 1.14
C ALA A 97 8.86 22.47 1.75
N HIS A 98 7.82 22.70 0.95
CA HIS A 98 6.43 22.47 1.35
C HIS A 98 5.94 21.10 0.88
N ILE A 99 5.40 20.32 1.82
CA ILE A 99 4.78 18.99 1.56
C ILE A 99 3.31 19.07 2.00
N LEU A 100 2.42 18.74 1.08
CA LEU A 100 0.98 18.63 1.33
C LEU A 100 0.63 17.16 1.55
N ILE A 101 -0.01 16.81 2.68
CA ILE A 101 -0.31 15.43 3.06
C ILE A 101 -1.78 15.27 3.48
N ASP A 102 -2.42 14.18 3.05
CA ASP A 102 -3.75 13.80 3.51
C ASP A 102 -3.73 13.49 5.02
N GLU A 103 -4.57 14.16 5.80
CA GLU A 103 -4.69 13.96 7.26
C GLU A 103 -5.19 12.55 7.63
N SER A 104 -5.87 11.85 6.70
CA SER A 104 -6.31 10.47 6.87
C SER A 104 -5.24 9.43 6.58
N SER A 105 -4.02 9.85 6.23
CA SER A 105 -2.90 8.96 5.92
C SER A 105 -2.51 8.07 7.11
N PHE A 106 -1.77 7.02 6.80
CA PHE A 106 -1.26 6.09 7.83
C PHE A 106 -0.58 6.85 8.98
N PRO A 107 -0.98 6.62 10.25
CA PRO A 107 -0.53 7.45 11.37
C PRO A 107 0.98 7.52 11.56
N ALA A 108 1.71 6.45 11.19
CA ALA A 108 3.17 6.47 11.28
C ALA A 108 3.81 7.39 10.23
N THR A 109 3.17 7.56 9.06
CA THR A 109 3.60 8.54 8.04
C THR A 109 3.40 9.95 8.54
N LEU A 110 2.22 10.25 9.11
CA LEU A 110 1.94 11.57 9.71
C LEU A 110 2.93 11.90 10.81
N ARG A 111 3.19 10.94 11.72
CA ARG A 111 4.17 11.10 12.79
C ARG A 111 5.57 11.38 12.25
N PHE A 112 6.00 10.67 11.20
CA PHE A 112 7.29 10.92 10.57
C PHE A 112 7.37 12.34 9.99
N CYS A 113 6.32 12.81 9.34
CA CYS A 113 6.25 14.19 8.84
C CYS A 113 6.33 15.19 9.99
N ASP A 114 5.50 15.03 11.02
CA ASP A 114 5.38 15.97 12.14
C ASP A 114 6.60 15.97 13.07
N GLU A 115 7.21 14.80 13.35
CA GLU A 115 8.25 14.68 14.36
C GLU A 115 9.68 14.63 13.77
N VAL A 116 9.83 14.29 12.49
CA VAL A 116 11.14 14.14 11.86
C VAL A 116 11.36 15.20 10.80
N LEU A 117 10.53 15.28 9.76
CA LEU A 117 10.75 16.21 8.65
C LEU A 117 10.69 17.68 9.09
N THR A 118 9.80 18.03 10.02
CA THR A 118 9.73 19.40 10.56
C THR A 118 11.03 19.81 11.27
N LYS A 119 11.73 18.88 11.93
CA LYS A 119 13.03 19.15 12.56
C LYS A 119 14.13 19.51 11.56
N PHE A 120 13.96 19.07 10.31
CA PHE A 120 14.84 19.42 9.19
C PHE A 120 14.36 20.65 8.41
N GLY A 121 13.38 21.38 8.97
CA GLY A 121 12.87 22.62 8.37
C GLY A 121 11.93 22.42 7.20
N VAL A 122 11.34 21.24 7.04
CA VAL A 122 10.29 20.97 6.04
C VAL A 122 8.96 21.52 6.56
N VAL A 123 8.20 22.21 5.70
CA VAL A 123 6.87 22.70 6.01
C VAL A 123 5.85 21.63 5.66
N ILE A 124 5.13 21.13 6.65
CA ILE A 124 4.08 20.11 6.47
C ILE A 124 2.72 20.79 6.59
N GLU A 125 1.94 20.73 5.52
CA GLU A 125 0.53 21.14 5.53
C GLU A 125 -0.37 19.93 5.34
N LYS A 126 -1.45 19.85 6.13
CA LYS A 126 -2.44 18.78 6.02
C LYS A 126 -3.66 19.28 5.26
N PHE A 127 -4.24 18.41 4.44
CA PHE A 127 -5.55 18.63 3.85
C PHE A 127 -6.53 17.56 4.31
N SER A 128 -7.79 17.95 4.37
CA SER A 128 -8.89 17.13 4.84
C SER A 128 -9.89 16.89 3.71
N GLY A 129 -10.42 15.69 3.66
CA GLY A 129 -11.55 15.41 2.79
C GLY A 129 -11.21 15.07 1.34
N THR A 130 -12.26 14.98 0.53
CA THR A 130 -12.22 14.54 -0.87
C THR A 130 -12.39 15.70 -1.86
N ASP A 131 -12.44 16.97 -1.37
CA ASP A 131 -12.59 18.12 -2.25
C ASP A 131 -11.27 18.43 -2.96
N ILE A 132 -11.22 18.07 -4.23
CA ILE A 132 -10.07 18.33 -5.11
C ILE A 132 -9.77 19.84 -5.25
N LYS A 133 -10.75 20.72 -5.03
CA LYS A 133 -10.53 22.17 -5.07
C LYS A 133 -9.70 22.61 -3.88
N GLU A 134 -10.02 22.11 -2.68
CA GLU A 134 -9.23 22.40 -1.47
C GLU A 134 -7.79 21.94 -1.65
N ILE A 135 -7.57 20.71 -2.17
CA ILE A 135 -6.23 20.21 -2.45
C ILE A 135 -5.48 21.15 -3.41
N ASN A 136 -6.13 21.55 -4.52
CA ASN A 136 -5.50 22.41 -5.52
C ASN A 136 -5.24 23.83 -5.02
N GLU A 137 -6.05 24.37 -4.12
CA GLU A 137 -5.83 25.68 -3.48
C GLU A 137 -4.61 25.65 -2.56
N LYS A 138 -4.45 24.59 -1.79
CA LYS A 138 -3.32 24.38 -0.86
C LYS A 138 -1.99 24.05 -1.56
N ILE A 139 -2.00 23.61 -2.82
CA ILE A 139 -0.75 23.44 -3.58
C ILE A 139 -0.17 24.83 -3.87
N LEU A 140 1.01 25.11 -3.33
CA LEU A 140 1.77 26.35 -3.52
C LEU A 140 2.82 26.19 -4.63
N PRO A 141 3.42 27.28 -5.14
CA PRO A 141 4.52 27.19 -6.14
C PRO A 141 5.77 26.45 -5.63
N ASP A 142 6.00 26.44 -4.32
CA ASP A 142 7.08 25.77 -3.62
C ASP A 142 6.69 24.39 -3.04
N THR A 143 5.45 23.94 -3.27
CA THR A 143 5.04 22.56 -2.95
C THR A 143 5.85 21.58 -3.77
N VAL A 144 6.66 20.76 -3.10
CA VAL A 144 7.51 19.76 -3.74
C VAL A 144 6.86 18.39 -3.81
N LEU A 145 5.89 18.11 -2.91
CA LEU A 145 5.22 16.82 -2.85
C LEU A 145 3.78 16.95 -2.36
N VAL A 146 2.89 16.20 -3.00
CA VAL A 146 1.55 15.86 -2.51
C VAL A 146 1.55 14.37 -2.18
N TYR A 147 1.34 14.03 -0.91
CA TYR A 147 1.25 12.64 -0.44
C TYR A 147 -0.20 12.23 -0.26
N VAL A 148 -0.53 11.08 -0.81
CA VAL A 148 -1.88 10.52 -0.83
C VAL A 148 -1.85 9.06 -0.39
N ASP A 149 -2.76 8.68 0.50
CA ASP A 149 -2.98 7.31 0.94
C ASP A 149 -4.42 6.89 0.57
N PHE A 150 -4.60 5.90 -0.30
CA PHE A 150 -5.92 5.46 -0.75
C PHE A 150 -6.32 4.12 -0.15
N PRO A 151 -7.55 4.06 0.42
CA PRO A 151 -8.57 5.10 0.64
C PRO A 151 -8.35 5.86 1.95
N GLY A 152 -7.12 6.05 2.39
CA GLY A 152 -6.75 6.58 3.68
C GLY A 152 -6.96 5.59 4.82
N ASN A 153 -6.51 5.96 6.01
CA ASN A 153 -6.76 5.16 7.19
C ASN A 153 -8.27 5.15 7.49
N TYR A 154 -8.81 3.99 7.76
CA TYR A 154 -10.25 3.76 7.98
C TYR A 154 -11.15 4.01 6.75
N GLY A 155 -10.61 3.99 5.52
CA GLY A 155 -11.40 4.13 4.31
C GLY A 155 -11.94 5.54 4.06
N ALA A 156 -11.25 6.56 4.57
CA ALA A 156 -11.78 7.92 4.63
C ALA A 156 -11.97 8.57 3.26
N ASN A 157 -10.97 8.48 2.36
CA ASN A 157 -10.93 9.33 1.18
C ASN A 157 -10.42 8.61 -0.06
N ILE A 158 -11.14 8.78 -1.18
CA ILE A 158 -10.65 8.52 -2.55
C ILE A 158 -10.98 9.77 -3.39
N TYR A 159 -10.04 10.26 -4.15
CA TYR A 159 -10.23 11.38 -5.06
C TYR A 159 -9.49 11.15 -6.38
N ASP A 160 -9.95 11.84 -7.42
CA ASP A 160 -9.39 11.73 -8.77
C ASP A 160 -8.00 12.38 -8.83
N LEU A 161 -6.96 11.55 -8.86
CA LEU A 161 -5.57 12.01 -8.97
C LEU A 161 -5.31 12.88 -10.20
N SER A 162 -6.01 12.63 -11.32
CA SER A 162 -5.81 13.34 -12.58
C SER A 162 -6.21 14.82 -12.47
N GLN A 163 -7.02 15.17 -11.47
CA GLN A 163 -7.45 16.54 -11.21
C GLN A 163 -6.51 17.31 -10.27
N ILE A 164 -5.47 16.67 -9.72
CA ILE A 164 -4.45 17.38 -8.94
C ILE A 164 -3.59 18.23 -9.87
N LYS A 165 -3.64 19.55 -9.69
CA LYS A 165 -2.94 20.53 -10.54
C LYS A 165 -1.58 20.87 -9.96
N LYS A 166 -0.53 20.24 -10.45
CA LYS A 166 0.85 20.61 -10.11
C LYS A 166 1.11 22.08 -10.51
N LYS A 167 1.48 22.93 -9.54
CA LYS A 167 1.83 24.34 -9.80
C LYS A 167 3.29 24.52 -10.23
N SER A 168 4.09 23.46 -10.15
CA SER A 168 5.50 23.45 -10.56
C SER A 168 5.86 22.09 -11.18
N ALA A 169 6.77 22.09 -12.14
CA ALA A 169 7.39 20.87 -12.64
C ALA A 169 8.17 20.07 -11.57
N LYS A 170 8.45 20.72 -10.43
CA LYS A 170 9.13 20.10 -9.28
C LYS A 170 8.15 19.50 -8.27
N THR A 171 6.84 19.64 -8.46
CA THR A 171 5.82 19.05 -7.58
C THR A 171 5.60 17.60 -7.98
N TYR A 172 5.88 16.68 -7.08
CA TYR A 172 5.64 15.24 -7.26
C TYR A 172 4.36 14.81 -6.55
N ILE A 173 3.70 13.79 -7.08
CA ILE A 173 2.57 13.12 -6.43
C ILE A 173 3.04 11.72 -6.00
N LEU A 174 3.02 11.43 -4.70
CA LEU A 174 3.32 10.14 -4.12
C LEU A 174 2.03 9.50 -3.62
N VAL A 175 1.77 8.27 -4.06
CA VAL A 175 0.58 7.51 -3.69
C VAL A 175 0.99 6.25 -2.94
N ASP A 176 0.40 6.02 -1.77
CA ASP A 176 0.41 4.69 -1.16
C ASP A 176 -0.73 3.86 -1.77
N ASN A 177 -0.34 2.89 -2.61
CA ASN A 177 -1.26 2.00 -3.32
C ASN A 177 -1.37 0.61 -2.66
N THR A 178 -1.02 0.51 -1.39
CA THR A 178 -1.00 -0.78 -0.68
C THR A 178 -2.36 -1.44 -0.65
N TRP A 179 -3.44 -0.68 -0.48
CA TRP A 179 -4.80 -1.21 -0.35
C TRP A 179 -5.37 -1.73 -1.68
N ALA A 180 -5.24 -0.97 -2.75
CA ALA A 180 -5.80 -1.35 -4.05
C ALA A 180 -4.93 -2.36 -4.80
N THR A 181 -3.64 -2.39 -4.52
CA THR A 181 -2.62 -3.12 -5.29
C THR A 181 -2.54 -2.69 -6.76
N PRO A 182 -1.50 -3.02 -7.51
CA PRO A 182 -1.42 -2.67 -8.94
C PRO A 182 -2.49 -3.34 -9.80
N LEU A 183 -3.19 -4.35 -9.29
CA LEU A 183 -4.24 -5.04 -10.04
C LEU A 183 -5.54 -4.26 -10.10
N PHE A 184 -5.87 -3.52 -9.04
CA PHE A 184 -7.11 -2.76 -8.98
C PHE A 184 -6.96 -1.28 -9.27
N PHE A 185 -5.76 -0.72 -9.09
CA PHE A 185 -5.48 0.67 -9.39
C PHE A 185 -4.01 0.88 -9.78
N ASN A 186 -3.75 1.69 -10.82
CA ASN A 186 -2.41 2.06 -11.25
C ASN A 186 -2.23 3.57 -11.15
N PRO A 187 -1.76 4.12 -10.04
CA PRO A 187 -1.66 5.56 -9.81
C PRO A 187 -0.83 6.31 -10.86
N LEU A 188 0.23 5.69 -11.41
CA LEU A 188 1.07 6.29 -12.45
C LEU A 188 0.28 6.68 -13.71
N LYS A 189 -0.80 5.95 -14.04
CA LYS A 189 -1.68 6.28 -15.17
C LYS A 189 -2.54 7.52 -14.92
N TYR A 190 -2.71 7.89 -13.65
CA TYR A 190 -3.54 9.01 -13.21
C TYR A 190 -2.71 10.21 -12.71
N GLY A 191 -1.41 10.24 -13.03
CA GLY A 191 -0.56 11.41 -12.77
C GLY A 191 0.32 11.32 -11.52
N ALA A 192 0.33 10.19 -10.80
CA ALA A 192 1.33 9.94 -9.78
C ALA A 192 2.73 9.85 -10.38
N ASP A 193 3.76 10.25 -9.63
CA ASP A 193 5.17 10.12 -10.01
C ASP A 193 5.84 8.97 -9.26
N ILE A 194 5.37 8.71 -8.04
CA ILE A 194 5.89 7.71 -7.11
C ILE A 194 4.73 6.91 -6.55
N VAL A 195 4.88 5.59 -6.54
CA VAL A 195 3.94 4.68 -5.90
C VAL A 195 4.69 3.87 -4.85
N VAL A 196 4.13 3.76 -3.65
CA VAL A 196 4.69 2.93 -2.59
C VAL A 196 3.74 1.79 -2.23
N HIS A 197 4.33 0.68 -1.80
CA HIS A 197 3.59 -0.45 -1.26
C HIS A 197 4.22 -0.94 0.03
N SER A 198 3.40 -1.21 1.03
CA SER A 198 3.74 -2.17 2.07
C SER A 198 3.50 -3.57 1.52
N THR A 199 4.55 -4.20 0.98
CA THR A 199 4.46 -5.54 0.39
C THR A 199 4.07 -6.61 1.40
N SER A 200 4.28 -6.32 2.71
CA SER A 200 3.82 -7.13 3.84
C SER A 200 2.31 -7.40 3.83
N LYS A 201 1.53 -6.61 3.08
CA LYS A 201 0.07 -6.71 2.99
C LYS A 201 -0.33 -7.69 1.86
N TYR A 202 -1.22 -7.31 0.96
CA TYR A 202 -1.74 -8.19 -0.10
C TYR A 202 -0.68 -8.78 -1.01
N ILE A 203 0.44 -8.08 -1.26
CA ILE A 203 1.49 -8.57 -2.17
C ILE A 203 2.08 -9.88 -1.62
N ALA A 204 2.60 -9.91 -0.40
CA ALA A 204 3.03 -11.17 0.25
C ALA A 204 1.81 -12.03 0.66
N GLY A 205 0.82 -11.41 1.30
CA GLY A 205 -0.51 -11.96 1.54
C GLY A 205 -0.62 -13.09 2.58
N HIS A 206 0.42 -13.32 3.38
CA HIS A 206 0.48 -14.46 4.30
C HIS A 206 0.89 -14.08 5.74
N SER A 207 0.99 -12.78 6.05
CA SER A 207 1.34 -12.26 7.39
C SER A 207 2.71 -12.74 7.92
N ASP A 208 3.63 -13.12 7.02
CA ASP A 208 4.91 -13.76 7.30
C ASP A 208 6.14 -13.01 6.76
N SER A 209 5.95 -11.82 6.18
CA SER A 209 6.99 -10.99 5.56
C SER A 209 6.83 -9.52 5.93
N ILE A 210 7.96 -8.85 6.15
CA ILE A 210 7.98 -7.41 6.40
C ILE A 210 8.91 -6.75 5.39
N MET A 211 8.34 -6.11 4.37
CA MET A 211 9.08 -5.32 3.40
C MET A 211 8.20 -4.28 2.72
N GLY A 212 8.81 -3.33 2.03
CA GLY A 212 8.15 -2.37 1.17
C GLY A 212 8.82 -2.23 -0.17
N CYS A 213 8.17 -1.54 -1.09
CA CYS A 213 8.78 -1.13 -2.33
C CYS A 213 8.29 0.24 -2.79
N ILE A 214 9.11 0.88 -3.62
CA ILE A 214 8.84 2.16 -4.28
C ILE A 214 8.89 1.90 -5.78
N VAL A 215 7.85 2.23 -6.51
CA VAL A 215 7.82 2.20 -7.98
C VAL A 215 7.76 3.62 -8.49
N VAL A 216 8.56 3.93 -9.52
CA VAL A 216 8.75 5.30 -10.00
C VAL A 216 8.42 5.40 -11.48
N GLY A 217 7.77 6.51 -11.87
CA GLY A 217 7.35 6.76 -13.24
C GLY A 217 8.42 7.37 -14.16
N GLN A 218 9.53 7.91 -13.60
CA GLN A 218 10.55 8.65 -14.36
C GLN A 218 11.97 8.24 -13.95
N MET A 219 12.88 8.11 -14.90
CA MET A 219 14.20 7.54 -14.69
C MET A 219 15.12 8.41 -13.80
N ASP A 220 15.11 9.73 -13.96
CA ASP A 220 15.90 10.65 -13.13
C ASP A 220 15.44 10.60 -11.66
N LEU A 221 14.16 10.54 -11.43
CA LEU A 221 13.58 10.40 -10.09
C LEU A 221 13.91 9.02 -9.50
N PHE A 222 13.86 7.96 -10.31
CA PHE A 222 14.27 6.62 -9.90
C PHE A 222 15.72 6.61 -9.39
N GLN A 223 16.65 7.19 -10.15
CA GLN A 223 18.05 7.27 -9.75
C GLN A 223 18.26 8.04 -8.44
N ARG A 224 17.55 9.15 -8.25
CA ARG A 224 17.59 9.93 -7.02
C ARG A 224 17.12 9.11 -5.81
N ILE A 225 15.96 8.43 -5.93
CA ILE A 225 15.41 7.61 -4.85
C ILE A 225 16.32 6.40 -4.57
N GLN A 226 16.88 5.78 -5.62
CA GLN A 226 17.84 4.67 -5.46
C GLN A 226 19.07 5.10 -4.70
N ASN A 227 19.65 6.27 -5.01
CA ASN A 227 20.81 6.80 -4.32
C ASN A 227 20.51 7.10 -2.83
N THR A 228 19.36 7.71 -2.55
CA THR A 228 18.91 7.95 -1.17
C THR A 228 18.68 6.62 -0.43
N SER A 229 18.03 5.66 -1.06
CA SER A 229 17.79 4.32 -0.51
C SER A 229 19.11 3.63 -0.11
N ARG A 230 20.12 3.69 -0.99
CA ARG A 230 21.47 3.16 -0.74
C ARG A 230 22.18 3.88 0.42
N ALA A 231 22.07 5.20 0.48
CA ALA A 231 22.65 6.03 1.53
C ALA A 231 22.02 5.76 2.91
N LEU A 232 20.68 5.53 2.93
CA LEU A 232 19.95 5.15 4.13
C LEU A 232 20.15 3.68 4.53
N GLY A 233 20.86 2.89 3.73
CA GLY A 233 21.10 1.48 4.00
C GLY A 233 19.85 0.59 3.82
N GLN A 234 18.88 1.02 3.03
CA GLN A 234 17.68 0.25 2.78
C GLN A 234 17.98 -1.04 1.99
N TYR A 235 17.33 -2.12 2.39
CA TYR A 235 17.33 -3.40 1.67
C TYR A 235 16.16 -4.25 2.15
N ALA A 236 15.86 -5.32 1.44
CA ALA A 236 14.97 -6.38 1.90
C ALA A 236 15.72 -7.71 1.92
N SER A 237 15.40 -8.58 2.87
CA SER A 237 16.02 -9.91 2.95
C SER A 237 15.68 -10.75 1.72
N ALA A 238 16.57 -11.65 1.33
CA ALA A 238 16.30 -12.56 0.19
C ALA A 238 15.07 -13.45 0.44
N ASP A 239 14.80 -13.77 1.70
CA ASP A 239 13.64 -14.59 2.09
C ASP A 239 12.34 -13.79 1.97
N ASP A 240 12.28 -12.55 2.45
CA ASP A 240 11.11 -11.68 2.28
C ASP A 240 10.83 -11.41 0.79
N LEU A 241 11.87 -11.15 -0.01
CA LEU A 241 11.77 -10.97 -1.45
C LEU A 241 11.17 -12.20 -2.14
N ASN A 242 11.61 -13.42 -1.75
CA ASN A 242 11.07 -14.65 -2.27
C ASN A 242 9.61 -14.87 -1.88
N LEU A 243 9.26 -14.60 -0.61
CA LEU A 243 7.87 -14.68 -0.13
C LEU A 243 6.97 -13.69 -0.87
N ALA A 244 7.42 -12.45 -1.05
CA ALA A 244 6.68 -11.44 -1.81
C ALA A 244 6.52 -11.82 -3.28
N LEU A 245 7.58 -12.32 -3.93
CA LEU A 245 7.53 -12.80 -5.32
C LEU A 245 6.58 -14.01 -5.46
N ARG A 246 6.58 -14.93 -4.49
CA ARG A 246 5.63 -16.04 -4.42
C ARG A 246 4.20 -15.52 -4.25
N GLY A 247 3.99 -14.55 -3.37
CA GLY A 247 2.70 -13.89 -3.13
C GLY A 247 2.13 -13.24 -4.39
N LEU A 248 2.97 -12.56 -5.20
CA LEU A 248 2.53 -11.94 -6.45
C LEU A 248 1.87 -12.94 -7.42
N LYS A 249 2.33 -14.20 -7.45
CA LYS A 249 1.79 -15.23 -8.35
C LYS A 249 0.34 -15.62 -8.06
N THR A 250 -0.14 -15.38 -6.83
CA THR A 250 -1.50 -15.68 -6.43
C THR A 250 -2.29 -14.40 -6.05
N LEU A 251 -1.69 -13.23 -6.25
CA LEU A 251 -2.30 -11.97 -5.85
C LEU A 251 -3.68 -11.77 -6.50
N ALA A 252 -3.83 -12.07 -7.78
CA ALA A 252 -5.09 -11.86 -8.51
C ALA A 252 -6.25 -12.67 -7.91
N ILE A 253 -6.03 -13.95 -7.61
CA ILE A 253 -7.04 -14.82 -7.01
C ILE A 253 -7.36 -14.35 -5.58
N ARG A 254 -6.34 -14.05 -4.78
CA ARG A 254 -6.52 -13.63 -3.39
C ARG A 254 -7.23 -12.30 -3.27
N ILE A 255 -6.79 -11.28 -4.01
CA ILE A 255 -7.37 -9.93 -3.89
C ILE A 255 -8.84 -9.91 -4.37
N ARG A 256 -9.19 -10.72 -5.38
CA ARG A 256 -10.58 -10.89 -5.80
C ARG A 256 -11.43 -11.50 -4.69
N GLN A 257 -10.96 -12.57 -4.03
CA GLN A 257 -11.67 -13.18 -2.90
C GLN A 257 -11.83 -12.20 -1.72
N HIS A 258 -10.76 -11.44 -1.39
CA HIS A 258 -10.86 -10.37 -0.38
C HIS A 258 -11.94 -9.35 -0.73
N PHE A 259 -11.96 -8.91 -1.99
CA PHE A 259 -12.96 -7.95 -2.49
C PHE A 259 -14.39 -8.51 -2.40
N ASP A 260 -14.62 -9.69 -2.95
CA ASP A 260 -15.95 -10.31 -3.01
C ASP A 260 -16.52 -10.55 -1.60
N SER A 261 -15.69 -11.04 -0.68
CA SER A 261 -16.11 -11.27 0.70
C SER A 261 -16.35 -9.96 1.45
N ALA A 262 -15.46 -8.97 1.29
CA ALA A 262 -15.61 -7.67 1.95
C ALA A 262 -16.84 -6.91 1.46
N LEU A 263 -17.17 -6.97 0.17
CA LEU A 263 -18.37 -6.33 -0.39
C LEU A 263 -19.65 -6.94 0.20
N GLN A 264 -19.71 -8.27 0.31
CA GLN A 264 -20.85 -8.95 0.92
C GLN A 264 -21.02 -8.59 2.39
N ILE A 265 -19.91 -8.59 3.16
CA ILE A 265 -19.93 -8.23 4.58
C ILE A 265 -20.28 -6.75 4.76
N ALA A 266 -19.72 -5.85 3.95
CA ALA A 266 -20.03 -4.43 4.00
C ALA A 266 -21.53 -4.17 3.71
N ALA A 267 -22.05 -4.78 2.65
CA ALA A 267 -23.48 -4.66 2.31
C ALA A 267 -24.38 -5.20 3.42
N TRP A 268 -24.04 -6.33 4.04
CA TRP A 268 -24.79 -6.87 5.16
C TRP A 268 -24.75 -5.94 6.39
N LEU A 269 -23.57 -5.39 6.72
CA LEU A 269 -23.42 -4.46 7.85
C LEU A 269 -24.30 -3.20 7.69
N THR A 270 -24.53 -2.71 6.46
CA THR A 270 -25.39 -1.54 6.24
C THR A 270 -26.87 -1.80 6.61
N THR A 271 -27.28 -3.06 6.69
CA THR A 271 -28.66 -3.45 7.06
C THR A 271 -28.83 -3.72 8.53
N HIS A 272 -27.76 -3.77 9.31
CA HIS A 272 -27.82 -4.15 10.72
C HIS A 272 -28.22 -2.98 11.63
N LEU A 273 -29.17 -3.23 12.54
CA LEU A 273 -29.80 -2.20 13.38
C LEU A 273 -28.80 -1.43 14.28
N ALA A 274 -27.73 -2.08 14.75
CA ALA A 274 -26.74 -1.47 15.63
C ALA A 274 -25.68 -0.63 14.89
N ILE A 275 -25.62 -0.74 13.55
CA ILE A 275 -24.62 -0.07 12.72
C ILE A 275 -25.18 1.26 12.19
N GLU A 276 -24.37 2.31 12.28
CA GLU A 276 -24.70 3.65 11.78
C GLU A 276 -24.15 3.88 10.38
N ASN A 277 -22.86 3.63 10.20
CA ASN A 277 -22.15 3.88 8.94
C ASN A 277 -21.20 2.74 8.62
N VAL A 278 -21.04 2.45 7.33
CA VAL A 278 -20.04 1.52 6.79
C VAL A 278 -19.28 2.26 5.70
N PHE A 279 -17.95 2.36 5.87
CA PHE A 279 -17.04 2.95 4.90
C PHE A 279 -16.36 1.85 4.12
N TYR A 280 -16.74 1.71 2.88
CA TYR A 280 -16.14 0.79 1.91
C TYR A 280 -16.42 1.33 0.50
N ALA A 281 -15.40 1.80 -0.17
CA ALA A 281 -15.54 2.56 -1.42
C ALA A 281 -16.32 1.87 -2.54
N ALA A 282 -16.41 0.54 -2.50
CA ALA A 282 -17.18 -0.26 -3.45
C ALA A 282 -18.70 -0.32 -3.15
N LEU A 283 -19.15 0.21 -2.02
CA LEU A 283 -20.59 0.33 -1.73
C LEU A 283 -21.19 1.53 -2.47
N PRO A 284 -22.31 1.38 -3.19
CA PRO A 284 -22.97 2.52 -3.84
C PRO A 284 -23.38 3.65 -2.90
N SER A 285 -23.52 3.37 -1.61
CA SER A 285 -23.81 4.36 -0.56
C SER A 285 -22.59 5.10 -0.03
N ASP A 286 -21.37 4.65 -0.36
CA ASP A 286 -20.14 5.31 0.07
C ASP A 286 -19.89 6.58 -0.77
N LYS A 287 -19.45 7.65 -0.11
CA LYS A 287 -19.14 8.94 -0.76
C LYS A 287 -18.06 8.83 -1.85
N ASN A 288 -17.15 7.86 -1.71
CA ASN A 288 -16.06 7.61 -2.64
C ASN A 288 -16.45 6.77 -3.86
N TYR A 289 -17.66 6.17 -3.85
CA TYR A 289 -18.12 5.26 -4.90
C TYR A 289 -18.03 5.84 -6.32
N PRO A 290 -18.39 7.12 -6.58
CA PRO A 290 -18.32 7.68 -7.93
C PRO A 290 -16.90 7.61 -8.52
N VAL A 291 -15.90 8.08 -7.77
CA VAL A 291 -14.50 8.05 -8.23
C VAL A 291 -13.97 6.62 -8.28
N TRP A 292 -14.30 5.80 -7.26
CA TRP A 292 -13.89 4.41 -7.22
C TRP A 292 -14.41 3.63 -8.43
N SER A 293 -15.69 3.78 -8.78
CA SER A 293 -16.32 3.05 -9.88
C SER A 293 -15.75 3.40 -11.26
N GLU A 294 -15.18 4.60 -11.42
CA GLU A 294 -14.55 5.05 -12.67
C GLU A 294 -13.09 4.61 -12.80
N GLN A 295 -12.34 4.60 -11.69
CA GLN A 295 -10.89 4.48 -11.76
C GLN A 295 -10.35 3.15 -11.24
N PHE A 296 -11.10 2.46 -10.35
CA PHE A 296 -10.66 1.23 -9.72
C PHE A 296 -11.36 0.02 -10.33
N LYS A 297 -10.61 -1.07 -10.45
CA LYS A 297 -11.14 -2.36 -10.95
C LYS A 297 -11.69 -3.25 -9.83
N GLY A 298 -11.54 -2.84 -8.58
CA GLY A 298 -11.94 -3.56 -7.38
C GLY A 298 -11.48 -2.84 -6.13
N ALA A 299 -11.60 -3.49 -4.99
CA ALA A 299 -11.25 -2.94 -3.69
C ALA A 299 -10.50 -3.98 -2.84
N GLY A 300 -9.63 -3.51 -1.94
CA GLY A 300 -9.03 -4.37 -0.92
C GLY A 300 -10.08 -4.86 0.09
N GLY A 301 -9.72 -5.84 0.91
CA GLY A 301 -10.61 -6.44 1.91
C GLY A 301 -10.77 -5.61 3.20
N VAL A 302 -10.18 -4.43 3.29
CA VAL A 302 -10.29 -3.59 4.50
C VAL A 302 -11.50 -2.68 4.38
N LEU A 303 -12.40 -2.78 5.35
CA LEU A 303 -13.57 -1.92 5.52
C LEU A 303 -13.63 -1.38 6.96
N THR A 304 -14.39 -0.32 7.15
CA THR A 304 -14.60 0.31 8.46
C THR A 304 -16.07 0.53 8.70
N PHE A 305 -16.52 0.34 9.94
CA PHE A 305 -17.88 0.67 10.33
C PHE A 305 -17.94 1.31 11.71
N PHE A 306 -19.05 1.99 11.97
CA PHE A 306 -19.35 2.66 13.20
C PHE A 306 -20.64 2.13 13.78
N PHE A 307 -20.63 1.87 15.08
CA PHE A 307 -21.85 1.61 15.81
C PHE A 307 -22.66 2.90 15.99
N LYS A 308 -23.98 2.81 16.08
CA LYS A 308 -24.81 3.90 16.58
C LYS A 308 -24.34 4.30 17.97
N LYS A 309 -24.51 5.56 18.34
CA LYS A 309 -24.00 6.12 19.60
C LYS A 309 -24.42 5.31 20.83
N GLU A 310 -25.65 4.84 20.88
CA GLU A 310 -26.17 4.03 21.97
C GLU A 310 -25.48 2.68 22.13
N PHE A 311 -24.90 2.12 21.05
CA PHE A 311 -24.17 0.85 21.05
C PHE A 311 -22.65 1.01 21.07
N GLU A 312 -22.10 2.22 20.92
CA GLU A 312 -20.65 2.45 20.81
C GLU A 312 -19.86 1.95 22.05
N LYS A 313 -20.47 2.05 23.24
CA LYS A 313 -19.91 1.50 24.50
C LYS A 313 -19.71 -0.01 24.47
N ASN A 314 -20.41 -0.71 23.59
CA ASN A 314 -20.39 -2.17 23.48
C ASN A 314 -19.31 -2.68 22.49
N VAL A 315 -18.56 -1.79 21.82
CA VAL A 315 -17.47 -2.17 20.90
C VAL A 315 -16.49 -3.16 21.53
N PRO A 316 -16.02 -2.99 22.79
CA PRO A 316 -15.14 -3.98 23.41
C PRO A 316 -15.80 -5.36 23.57
N ALA A 317 -17.08 -5.42 23.98
CA ALA A 317 -17.81 -6.68 24.12
C ALA A 317 -17.98 -7.37 22.76
N PHE A 318 -18.38 -6.62 21.72
CA PHE A 318 -18.45 -7.10 20.36
C PHE A 318 -17.13 -7.74 19.91
N LEU A 319 -16.02 -7.02 20.05
CA LEU A 319 -14.70 -7.52 19.63
C LEU A 319 -14.29 -8.78 20.39
N ASN A 320 -14.50 -8.81 21.71
CA ASN A 320 -14.13 -9.95 22.55
C ASN A 320 -14.99 -11.21 22.32
N ASN A 321 -16.18 -11.06 21.76
CA ASN A 321 -17.09 -12.17 21.46
C ASN A 321 -16.83 -12.83 20.09
N LEU A 322 -16.03 -12.20 19.22
CA LEU A 322 -15.60 -12.81 17.95
C LEU A 322 -14.82 -14.09 18.22
N LYS A 323 -15.09 -15.15 17.47
CA LYS A 323 -14.45 -16.48 17.63
C LYS A 323 -13.53 -16.82 16.45
N LEU A 324 -14.05 -16.67 15.24
CA LEU A 324 -13.29 -16.92 14.00
C LEU A 324 -12.40 -15.72 13.67
N ILE A 325 -12.98 -14.53 13.67
CA ILE A 325 -12.28 -13.27 13.44
C ILE A 325 -11.36 -12.97 14.62
N LYS A 326 -10.08 -12.73 14.35
CA LYS A 326 -9.08 -12.46 15.39
C LYS A 326 -8.84 -10.97 15.58
N LEU A 327 -8.39 -10.56 16.76
CA LEU A 327 -8.00 -9.18 17.02
C LEU A 327 -6.56 -8.94 16.56
N GLY A 328 -6.34 -7.92 15.73
CA GLY A 328 -5.02 -7.59 15.23
C GLY A 328 -4.97 -6.28 14.45
N TRP A 329 -3.81 -5.63 14.46
CA TRP A 329 -3.58 -4.38 13.73
C TRP A 329 -3.17 -4.61 12.27
N GLY A 330 -2.77 -5.83 11.90
CA GLY A 330 -2.43 -6.20 10.54
C GLY A 330 -3.63 -6.17 9.58
N TRP A 331 -3.36 -6.39 8.31
CA TRP A 331 -4.35 -6.61 7.27
C TRP A 331 -3.70 -7.14 5.98
N GLY A 332 -4.50 -7.65 5.07
CA GLY A 332 -4.05 -8.13 3.75
C GLY A 332 -3.45 -9.54 3.75
N GLY A 333 -3.49 -10.24 4.88
CA GLY A 333 -3.18 -11.66 5.00
C GLY A 333 -4.41 -12.54 4.71
N TYR A 334 -4.21 -13.87 4.81
CA TYR A 334 -5.27 -14.86 4.59
C TYR A 334 -6.33 -14.88 5.71
N GLU A 335 -5.96 -14.41 6.91
CA GLU A 335 -6.81 -14.36 8.10
C GLU A 335 -7.63 -13.08 8.17
N THR A 336 -8.87 -13.20 8.65
CA THR A 336 -9.72 -12.04 8.95
C THR A 336 -9.37 -11.47 10.31
N LEU A 337 -9.10 -10.14 10.35
CA LEU A 337 -8.72 -9.42 11.55
C LEU A 337 -9.68 -8.27 11.83
N ALA A 338 -9.96 -8.03 13.12
CA ALA A 338 -10.69 -6.88 13.61
C ALA A 338 -9.81 -6.02 14.52
N SER A 339 -10.01 -4.71 14.46
CA SER A 339 -9.42 -3.74 15.39
C SER A 339 -10.35 -2.55 15.56
N ALA A 340 -10.19 -1.80 16.65
CA ALA A 340 -10.92 -0.56 16.86
C ALA A 340 -10.02 0.55 17.36
N SER A 341 -10.29 1.78 16.92
CA SER A 341 -9.60 2.99 17.39
C SER A 341 -10.53 4.18 17.36
N THR A 342 -10.26 5.14 18.23
CA THR A 342 -10.87 6.47 18.10
C THR A 342 -10.24 7.21 16.92
N ILE A 343 -11.09 7.73 16.04
CA ILE A 343 -10.65 8.55 14.91
C ILE A 343 -10.44 9.99 15.39
N ASN A 344 -9.36 10.64 14.92
CA ASN A 344 -9.01 12.01 15.29
C ASN A 344 -9.01 12.97 14.09
N PHE A 345 -9.69 12.63 13.01
CA PHE A 345 -9.78 13.46 11.79
C PHE A 345 -11.18 13.38 11.16
N GLY A 346 -11.50 14.34 10.30
CA GLY A 346 -12.73 14.40 9.53
C GLY A 346 -14.01 14.42 10.37
N GLU A 347 -15.14 14.15 9.73
CA GLU A 347 -16.49 14.20 10.33
C GLU A 347 -16.73 13.18 11.46
N CYS A 348 -15.99 12.09 11.46
CA CYS A 348 -16.08 11.04 12.48
C CYS A 348 -15.11 11.22 13.64
N SER A 349 -14.50 12.39 13.79
CA SER A 349 -13.57 12.68 14.89
C SER A 349 -14.23 12.45 16.26
N GLY A 350 -13.52 11.76 17.14
CA GLY A 350 -13.99 11.37 18.48
C GLY A 350 -14.81 10.08 18.53
N ARG A 351 -15.14 9.46 17.39
CA ARG A 351 -15.91 8.21 17.29
C ARG A 351 -14.97 6.98 17.29
N ILE A 352 -15.47 5.87 17.82
CA ILE A 352 -14.78 4.59 17.74
C ILE A 352 -15.10 3.91 16.42
N ALA A 353 -14.09 3.81 15.54
CA ALA A 353 -14.17 3.06 14.30
C ALA A 353 -13.78 1.60 14.54
N VAL A 354 -14.58 0.67 14.06
CA VAL A 354 -14.20 -0.74 13.95
C VAL A 354 -13.72 -1.01 12.52
N ARG A 355 -12.49 -1.49 12.40
CA ARG A 355 -11.90 -1.88 11.11
C ARG A 355 -11.90 -3.40 11.00
N LEU A 356 -12.43 -3.93 9.92
CA LEU A 356 -12.29 -5.31 9.50
C LEU A 356 -11.31 -5.39 8.34
N SER A 357 -10.35 -6.32 8.44
CA SER A 357 -9.57 -6.81 7.31
C SER A 357 -10.08 -8.19 6.96
N VAL A 358 -10.91 -8.27 5.95
CA VAL A 358 -11.52 -9.53 5.52
C VAL A 358 -10.48 -10.40 4.84
N GLY A 359 -10.30 -11.62 5.34
CA GLY A 359 -9.36 -12.62 4.85
C GLY A 359 -9.95 -13.52 3.76
N LEU A 360 -9.50 -14.77 3.73
CA LEU A 360 -9.87 -15.76 2.72
C LEU A 360 -10.79 -16.87 3.27
N GLU A 361 -11.24 -16.75 4.51
CA GLU A 361 -12.19 -17.68 5.10
C GLU A 361 -13.54 -17.60 4.37
N PRO A 362 -14.34 -18.69 4.39
CA PRO A 362 -15.66 -18.67 3.78
C PRO A 362 -16.54 -17.54 4.32
N THR A 363 -17.03 -16.67 3.44
CA THR A 363 -17.77 -15.44 3.80
C THR A 363 -18.95 -15.72 4.72
N LEU A 364 -19.68 -16.84 4.52
CA LEU A 364 -20.81 -17.22 5.37
C LEU A 364 -20.39 -17.49 6.83
N ASN A 365 -19.17 -18.02 7.04
CA ASN A 365 -18.66 -18.25 8.39
C ASN A 365 -18.30 -16.93 9.08
N LEU A 366 -17.74 -15.98 8.33
CA LEU A 366 -17.45 -14.63 8.82
C LEU A 366 -18.72 -13.86 9.19
N LEU A 367 -19.74 -13.92 8.32
CA LEU A 367 -21.05 -13.32 8.58
C LEU A 367 -21.70 -13.91 9.83
N LYS A 368 -21.62 -15.23 10.02
CA LYS A 368 -22.15 -15.89 11.22
C LYS A 368 -21.42 -15.48 12.48
N ASP A 369 -20.09 -15.33 12.44
CA ASP A 369 -19.30 -14.89 13.59
C ASP A 369 -19.66 -13.44 13.98
N LEU A 370 -19.78 -12.55 12.99
CA LEU A 370 -20.22 -11.17 13.18
C LEU A 370 -21.64 -11.10 13.76
N GLU A 371 -22.59 -11.84 13.20
CA GLU A 371 -23.99 -11.92 13.66
C GLU A 371 -24.08 -12.36 15.12
N LEU A 372 -23.42 -13.47 15.47
CA LEU A 372 -23.39 -13.98 16.85
C LEU A 372 -22.80 -12.97 17.85
N SER A 373 -21.78 -12.25 17.42
CA SER A 373 -21.18 -11.22 18.28
C SER A 373 -22.09 -9.99 18.41
N LEU A 374 -22.78 -9.57 17.35
CA LEU A 374 -23.74 -8.46 17.39
C LEU A 374 -25.00 -8.76 18.21
N GLN A 375 -25.42 -10.03 18.29
CA GLN A 375 -26.56 -10.46 19.12
C GLN A 375 -26.32 -10.31 20.63
N THR A 376 -25.08 -10.09 21.04
CA THR A 376 -24.74 -9.90 22.46
C THR A 376 -24.83 -8.44 22.91
N LEU A 377 -25.20 -7.52 22.03
CA LEU A 377 -25.34 -6.08 22.28
C LEU A 377 -26.72 -5.74 22.79
#